data_2167c5946e65fa535e69aa8a4b1557d2
#
_entry.id   2167c5946e65fa535e69aa8a4b1557d2
#
_cell.length_a   1.000
_cell.length_b   1.000
_cell.length_c   1.000
_cell.angle_alpha   90.00
_cell.angle_beta   90.00
_cell.angle_gamma   90.00
#
_symmetry.space_group_name_H-M   'P 1'
#
loop_
_entity.id
_entity.type
_entity.pdbx_description
1 polymer ?
#
loop_
_entity_poly.entity_id
_entity_poly.type
_entity_poly.pdbx_seq_one_letter_code
_entity_poly.pdbx_strand_id
1 'polypeptide(L)'
;MPFVITHWINLVAMILLIITGFSIHFPFWGGFMGIARGVHVFLGFVLFINCIVRVIMAFFVKSAPDGGTRYQVTDYKTWLPQADNRHQLGAWIRYYLFFKKDHPLGAKLGVPQKISYLAIPILIIVMFYTGLALWAPTMNWAFFAAGTDLVGGLMSMRIIHYFMMY
;
A
#
# COMPACT_ATOMS: atom_id res chain seq x y z
N MET A 1 -16.86 9.00 7.99
CA MET A 1 -15.65 9.83 8.16
C MET A 1 -14.35 9.06 8.44
N PRO A 2 -14.28 7.89 9.12
CA PRO A 2 -13.00 7.26 9.48
C PRO A 2 -12.14 6.89 8.26
N PHE A 3 -12.73 6.44 7.15
CA PHE A 3 -12.00 6.09 5.93
C PHE A 3 -11.30 7.30 5.27
N VAL A 4 -11.86 8.49 5.40
CA VAL A 4 -11.26 9.71 4.87
C VAL A 4 -9.97 10.05 5.62
N ILE A 5 -10.00 9.93 6.95
CA ILE A 5 -8.83 10.20 7.81
C ILE A 5 -7.71 9.22 7.49
N THR A 6 -7.99 7.90 7.47
CA THR A 6 -6.98 6.89 7.15
C THR A 6 -6.42 7.05 5.74
N HIS A 7 -7.23 7.50 4.78
CA HIS A 7 -6.77 7.79 3.42
C HIS A 7 -5.78 8.95 3.38
N TRP A 8 -6.07 10.07 4.06
CA TRP A 8 -5.16 11.21 4.10
C TRP A 8 -3.87 10.92 4.85
N ILE A 9 -3.93 10.14 5.93
CA ILE A 9 -2.72 9.67 6.63
C ILE A 9 -1.85 8.85 5.68
N ASN A 10 -2.44 7.90 4.93
CA ASN A 10 -1.70 7.12 3.95
C ASN A 10 -1.06 8.00 2.88
N LEU A 11 -1.82 8.93 2.30
CA LEU A 11 -1.32 9.79 1.23
C LEU A 11 -0.11 10.61 1.69
N VAL A 12 -0.24 11.29 2.83
CA VAL A 12 0.85 12.12 3.37
C VAL A 12 2.05 11.27 3.76
N ALA A 13 1.82 10.13 4.45
CA ALA A 13 2.91 9.23 4.85
C ALA A 13 3.64 8.66 3.63
N MET A 14 2.94 8.23 2.58
CA MET A 14 3.55 7.70 1.36
C MET A 14 4.39 8.74 0.63
N ILE A 15 3.89 9.97 0.46
CA ILE A 15 4.65 11.06 -0.18
C ILE A 15 5.94 11.32 0.59
N LEU A 16 5.87 11.44 1.91
CA LEU A 16 7.05 11.69 2.75
C LEU A 16 8.00 10.49 2.77
N LEU A 17 7.49 9.25 2.73
CA LEU A 17 8.31 8.04 2.62
C LEU A 17 9.07 8.00 1.29
N ILE A 18 8.46 8.38 0.18
CA ILE A 18 9.11 8.49 -1.12
C ILE A 18 10.23 9.52 -1.05
N ILE A 19 9.95 10.73 -0.55
CA ILE A 19 10.95 11.81 -0.45
C ILE A 19 12.12 11.40 0.43
N THR A 20 11.85 10.85 1.63
CA THR A 20 12.89 10.40 2.55
C THR A 20 13.65 9.19 2.02
N GLY A 21 12.98 8.24 1.35
CA GLY A 21 13.58 7.09 0.71
C GLY A 21 14.56 7.49 -0.40
N PHE A 22 14.17 8.41 -1.29
CA PHE A 22 15.07 8.99 -2.29
C PHE A 22 16.24 9.71 -1.64
N SER A 23 16.02 10.49 -0.59
CA SER A 23 17.08 11.18 0.15
C SER A 23 18.10 10.22 0.79
N ILE A 24 17.63 9.03 1.23
CA ILE A 24 18.51 7.98 1.78
C ILE A 24 19.29 7.29 0.67
N HIS A 25 18.66 7.04 -0.48
CA HIS A 25 19.29 6.35 -1.62
C HIS A 25 20.26 7.26 -2.37
N PHE A 26 19.88 8.52 -2.60
CA PHE A 26 20.67 9.56 -3.23
C PHE A 26 20.89 10.70 -2.23
N PRO A 27 21.98 10.70 -1.46
CA PRO A 27 22.24 11.69 -0.41
C PRO A 27 22.62 13.05 -0.99
N PHE A 28 21.64 13.79 -1.51
CA PHE A 28 21.84 15.11 -2.08
C PHE A 28 21.80 16.24 -1.03
N TRP A 29 21.32 15.97 0.18
CA TRP A 29 21.36 16.92 1.30
C TRP A 29 22.37 16.47 2.34
N GLY A 30 23.59 17.02 2.28
CA GLY A 30 24.61 16.76 3.29
C GLY A 30 24.12 17.12 4.70
N GLY A 31 24.44 16.28 5.68
CA GLY A 31 24.11 16.51 7.10
C GLY A 31 22.70 16.05 7.54
N PHE A 32 21.74 15.87 6.66
CA PHE A 32 20.35 15.48 7.00
C PHE A 32 20.05 13.98 6.99
N MET A 33 21.05 13.14 6.67
CA MET A 33 20.86 11.69 6.53
C MET A 33 20.26 11.03 7.79
N GLY A 34 20.71 11.43 8.97
CA GLY A 34 20.18 10.89 10.24
C GLY A 34 18.71 11.22 10.43
N ILE A 35 18.32 12.46 10.14
CA ILE A 35 16.93 12.91 10.23
C ILE A 35 16.07 12.18 9.19
N ALA A 36 16.52 12.09 7.93
CA ALA A 36 15.83 11.41 6.85
C ALA A 36 15.54 9.94 7.22
N ARG A 37 16.54 9.21 7.76
CA ARG A 37 16.36 7.83 8.23
C ARG A 37 15.38 7.73 9.40
N GLY A 38 15.48 8.61 10.39
CA GLY A 38 14.55 8.63 11.53
C GLY A 38 13.10 8.87 11.10
N VAL A 39 12.88 9.88 10.25
CA VAL A 39 11.57 10.21 9.70
C VAL A 39 11.03 9.07 8.83
N HIS A 40 11.87 8.47 8.00
CA HIS A 40 11.48 7.34 7.14
C HIS A 40 10.99 6.14 7.96
N VAL A 41 11.74 5.74 8.98
CA VAL A 41 11.35 4.63 9.88
C VAL A 41 10.07 4.97 10.63
N PHE A 42 9.95 6.17 11.21
CA PHE A 42 8.74 6.62 11.90
C PHE A 42 7.50 6.56 10.99
N LEU A 43 7.59 7.11 9.79
CA LEU A 43 6.50 7.09 8.82
C LEU A 43 6.17 5.67 8.33
N GLY A 44 7.16 4.79 8.24
CA GLY A 44 6.95 3.37 7.97
C GLY A 44 6.05 2.71 9.01
N PHE A 45 6.28 2.99 10.31
CA PHE A 45 5.39 2.53 11.38
C PHE A 45 3.99 3.16 11.29
N VAL A 46 3.91 4.46 11.02
CA VAL A 46 2.62 5.15 10.85
C VAL A 46 1.81 4.51 9.72
N LEU A 47 2.43 4.28 8.56
CA LEU A 47 1.78 3.67 7.41
C LEU A 47 1.31 2.23 7.72
N PHE A 48 2.16 1.43 8.36
CA PHE A 48 1.85 0.05 8.72
C PHE A 48 0.70 -0.04 9.73
N ILE A 49 0.73 0.75 10.79
CA ILE A 49 -0.34 0.80 11.80
C ILE A 49 -1.66 1.26 11.15
N ASN A 50 -1.60 2.30 10.31
CA ASN A 50 -2.78 2.80 9.61
C ASN A 50 -3.36 1.74 8.64
N CYS A 51 -2.51 0.94 8.00
CA CYS A 51 -2.93 -0.19 7.17
C CYS A 51 -3.68 -1.24 8.01
N ILE A 52 -3.16 -1.63 9.18
CA ILE A 52 -3.83 -2.55 10.11
C ILE A 52 -5.19 -1.99 10.51
N VAL A 53 -5.25 -0.74 10.95
CA VAL A 53 -6.51 -0.06 11.31
C VAL A 53 -7.49 -0.09 10.15
N ARG A 54 -7.03 0.20 8.92
CA ARG A 54 -7.88 0.18 7.71
C ARG A 54 -8.43 -1.21 7.40
N VAL A 55 -7.61 -2.25 7.53
CA VAL A 55 -8.02 -3.64 7.34
C VAL A 55 -9.05 -4.05 8.42
N ILE A 56 -8.77 -3.75 9.69
CA ILE A 56 -9.72 -4.02 10.79
C ILE A 56 -11.06 -3.31 10.52
N MET A 57 -11.03 -2.03 10.20
CA MET A 57 -12.23 -1.25 9.89
C MET A 57 -13.04 -1.82 8.74
N ALA A 58 -12.42 -2.47 7.75
CA ALA A 58 -13.13 -3.09 6.64
C ALA A 58 -14.09 -4.21 7.09
N PHE A 59 -13.80 -4.87 8.21
CA PHE A 59 -14.66 -5.92 8.77
C PHE A 59 -15.80 -5.38 9.66
N PHE A 60 -15.62 -4.20 10.26
CA PHE A 60 -16.58 -3.65 11.22
C PHE A 60 -17.42 -2.52 10.63
N VAL A 61 -16.89 -1.75 9.70
CA VAL A 61 -17.60 -0.61 9.11
C VAL A 61 -18.42 -1.04 7.90
N LYS A 62 -19.65 -0.57 7.83
CA LYS A 62 -20.54 -0.80 6.69
C LYS A 62 -20.42 0.35 5.69
N SER A 63 -20.52 0.03 4.42
CA SER A 63 -20.51 0.98 3.31
C SER A 63 -21.52 0.57 2.23
N ALA A 64 -21.99 1.55 1.45
CA ALA A 64 -22.86 1.25 0.32
C ALA A 64 -22.04 0.58 -0.80
N PRO A 65 -22.48 -0.58 -1.34
CA PRO A 65 -21.80 -1.25 -2.45
C PRO A 65 -21.91 -0.48 -3.76
N ASP A 66 -23.00 0.27 -3.93
CA ASP A 66 -23.30 1.06 -5.12
C ASP A 66 -23.63 2.51 -4.75
N GLY A 67 -23.31 3.45 -5.65
CA GLY A 67 -23.66 4.86 -5.48
C GLY A 67 -25.17 5.05 -5.47
N GLY A 68 -25.69 5.83 -4.51
CA GLY A 68 -27.12 6.17 -4.42
C GLY A 68 -28.01 5.13 -3.74
N THR A 69 -27.50 3.98 -3.30
CA THR A 69 -28.27 2.99 -2.55
C THR A 69 -28.21 3.21 -1.04
N ARG A 70 -29.33 2.98 -0.35
CA ARG A 70 -29.38 2.96 1.13
C ARG A 70 -28.93 1.63 1.72
N TYR A 71 -28.80 0.59 0.89
CA TYR A 71 -28.31 -0.72 1.31
C TYR A 71 -26.84 -0.62 1.73
N GLN A 72 -26.51 -1.22 2.86
CA GLN A 72 -25.15 -1.19 3.40
C GLN A 72 -24.63 -2.61 3.64
N VAL A 73 -23.43 -2.86 3.20
CA VAL A 73 -22.68 -4.11 3.45
C VAL A 73 -21.39 -3.80 4.20
N THR A 74 -20.82 -4.80 4.85
CA THR A 74 -19.47 -4.69 5.41
C THR A 74 -18.45 -4.32 4.31
N ASP A 75 -17.57 -3.37 4.58
CA ASP A 75 -16.72 -2.74 3.57
C ASP A 75 -15.84 -3.74 2.81
N TYR A 76 -15.31 -4.79 3.48
CA TYR A 76 -14.51 -5.82 2.82
C TYR A 76 -15.23 -6.52 1.67
N LYS A 77 -16.58 -6.65 1.72
CA LYS A 77 -17.36 -7.25 0.63
C LYS A 77 -17.31 -6.42 -0.65
N THR A 78 -17.07 -5.11 -0.55
CA THR A 78 -16.90 -4.24 -1.71
C THR A 78 -15.55 -4.41 -2.39
N TRP A 79 -14.56 -5.01 -1.72
CA TRP A 79 -13.22 -5.28 -2.27
C TRP A 79 -13.19 -6.56 -3.11
N LEU A 80 -14.09 -7.50 -2.83
CA LEU A 80 -14.16 -8.78 -3.54
C LEU A 80 -14.82 -8.62 -4.92
N PRO A 81 -14.49 -9.49 -5.88
CA PRO A 81 -15.18 -9.54 -7.16
C PRO A 81 -16.68 -9.76 -6.96
N GLN A 82 -17.51 -8.91 -7.53
CA GLN A 82 -18.96 -9.03 -7.53
C GLN A 82 -19.43 -9.65 -8.86
N ALA A 83 -20.59 -10.33 -8.87
CA ALA A 83 -21.06 -11.06 -10.03
C ALA A 83 -21.26 -10.17 -11.27
N ASP A 84 -21.68 -8.92 -11.05
CA ASP A 84 -21.99 -7.93 -12.08
C ASP A 84 -20.75 -7.30 -12.71
N ASN A 85 -19.58 -7.28 -12.03
CA ASN A 85 -18.39 -6.59 -12.53
C ASN A 85 -17.13 -7.46 -12.69
N ARG A 86 -17.15 -8.73 -12.28
CA ARG A 86 -15.98 -9.63 -12.39
C ARG A 86 -15.48 -9.85 -13.82
N HIS A 87 -16.35 -9.72 -14.80
CA HIS A 87 -16.02 -9.90 -16.23
C HIS A 87 -15.57 -8.61 -16.92
N GLN A 88 -15.55 -7.48 -16.22
CA GLN A 88 -15.27 -6.18 -16.82
C GLN A 88 -13.78 -5.81 -16.85
N LEU A 89 -12.87 -6.66 -16.39
CA LEU A 89 -11.43 -6.36 -16.37
C LEU A 89 -10.92 -5.95 -17.76
N GLY A 90 -11.28 -6.71 -18.80
CA GLY A 90 -10.91 -6.39 -20.17
C GLY A 90 -11.48 -5.06 -20.68
N ALA A 91 -12.70 -4.69 -20.26
CA ALA A 91 -13.29 -3.40 -20.59
C ALA A 91 -12.55 -2.25 -19.91
N TRP A 92 -12.16 -2.41 -18.63
CA TRP A 92 -11.36 -1.44 -17.90
C TRP A 92 -9.96 -1.26 -18.49
N ILE A 93 -9.28 -2.34 -18.87
CA ILE A 93 -7.97 -2.28 -19.54
C ILE A 93 -8.08 -1.50 -20.85
N ARG A 94 -9.08 -1.80 -21.69
CA ARG A 94 -9.31 -1.08 -22.95
C ARG A 94 -9.64 0.41 -22.76
N TYR A 95 -10.36 0.73 -21.70
CA TYR A 95 -10.65 2.12 -21.32
C TYR A 95 -9.39 2.87 -20.91
N TYR A 96 -8.57 2.32 -20.02
CA TYR A 96 -7.32 2.96 -19.57
C TYR A 96 -6.25 3.02 -20.68
N LEU A 97 -6.26 2.11 -21.64
CA LEU A 97 -5.39 2.15 -22.82
C LEU A 97 -5.96 3.04 -23.94
N PHE A 98 -7.03 3.78 -23.66
CA PHE A 98 -7.68 4.70 -24.60
C PHE A 98 -8.28 4.05 -25.85
N PHE A 99 -8.47 2.71 -25.87
CA PHE A 99 -9.13 2.01 -26.97
C PHE A 99 -10.65 2.12 -26.93
N LYS A 100 -11.25 2.47 -25.79
CA LYS A 100 -12.68 2.75 -25.63
C LYS A 100 -12.89 4.06 -24.88
N LYS A 101 -13.88 4.84 -25.34
CA LYS A 101 -14.27 6.11 -24.70
C LYS A 101 -15.29 5.90 -23.58
N ASP A 102 -16.07 4.82 -23.66
CA ASP A 102 -17.12 4.54 -22.70
C ASP A 102 -16.53 3.99 -21.40
N HIS A 103 -16.82 4.68 -20.30
CA HIS A 103 -16.43 4.26 -18.97
C HIS A 103 -17.22 3.00 -18.57
N PRO A 104 -16.60 1.88 -18.22
CA PRO A 104 -17.31 0.70 -17.77
C PRO A 104 -18.12 1.03 -16.50
N LEU A 105 -19.39 0.63 -16.48
CA LEU A 105 -20.22 0.76 -15.29
C LEU A 105 -19.65 -0.12 -14.19
N GLY A 106 -19.47 0.46 -13.03
CA GLY A 106 -18.90 -0.22 -11.86
C GLY A 106 -19.80 -0.01 -10.64
N ALA A 107 -19.75 -0.98 -9.74
CA ALA A 107 -20.15 -0.79 -8.35
C ALA A 107 -19.33 0.34 -7.69
N LYS A 108 -19.37 0.47 -6.37
CA LYS A 108 -18.58 1.45 -5.60
C LYS A 108 -17.11 1.52 -6.03
N LEU A 109 -16.51 0.37 -6.36
CA LEU A 109 -15.12 0.24 -6.81
C LEU A 109 -15.06 -0.45 -8.17
N GLY A 110 -14.34 0.12 -9.12
CA GLY A 110 -13.99 -0.55 -10.38
C GLY A 110 -13.04 -1.74 -10.15
N VAL A 111 -12.95 -2.63 -11.14
CA VAL A 111 -12.09 -3.83 -11.04
C VAL A 111 -10.63 -3.49 -10.72
N PRO A 112 -9.97 -2.51 -11.38
CA PRO A 112 -8.60 -2.11 -11.04
C PRO A 112 -8.47 -1.58 -9.61
N GLN A 113 -9.47 -0.83 -9.13
CA GLN A 113 -9.49 -0.34 -7.75
C GLN A 113 -9.58 -1.48 -6.74
N LYS A 114 -10.40 -2.51 -7.00
CA LYS A 114 -10.47 -3.70 -6.14
C LYS A 114 -9.14 -4.44 -6.06
N ILE A 115 -8.45 -4.59 -7.21
CA ILE A 115 -7.11 -5.19 -7.24
C ILE A 115 -6.15 -4.38 -6.37
N SER A 116 -6.16 -3.05 -6.48
CA SER A 116 -5.32 -2.17 -5.66
C SER A 116 -5.64 -2.30 -4.17
N TYR A 117 -6.92 -2.36 -3.79
CA TYR A 117 -7.33 -2.54 -2.38
C TYR A 117 -6.84 -3.87 -1.77
N LEU A 118 -6.68 -4.92 -2.58
CA LEU A 118 -6.12 -6.19 -2.14
C LEU A 118 -4.58 -6.19 -2.17
N ALA A 119 -3.98 -5.57 -3.18
CA ALA A 119 -2.53 -5.56 -3.37
C ALA A 119 -1.81 -4.63 -2.39
N ILE A 120 -2.34 -3.42 -2.13
CA ILE A 120 -1.69 -2.41 -1.30
C ILE A 120 -1.37 -2.91 0.12
N PRO A 121 -2.27 -3.56 0.87
CA PRO A 121 -1.92 -4.11 2.19
C PRO A 121 -0.77 -5.11 2.13
N ILE A 122 -0.72 -5.97 1.12
CA ILE A 122 0.36 -6.95 0.93
C ILE A 122 1.68 -6.22 0.67
N LEU A 123 1.68 -5.22 -0.22
CA LEU A 123 2.86 -4.41 -0.50
C LEU A 123 3.37 -3.67 0.74
N ILE A 124 2.46 -3.10 1.54
CA ILE A 124 2.84 -2.42 2.80
C ILE A 124 3.49 -3.41 3.78
N ILE A 125 2.96 -4.64 3.90
CA ILE A 125 3.55 -5.68 4.76
C ILE A 125 4.97 -6.04 4.27
N VAL A 126 5.15 -6.25 2.97
CA VAL A 126 6.46 -6.56 2.38
C VAL A 126 7.44 -5.40 2.57
N MET A 127 7.00 -4.16 2.33
CA MET A 127 7.82 -2.96 2.52
C MET A 127 8.21 -2.76 3.98
N PHE A 128 7.29 -2.99 4.91
CA PHE A 128 7.56 -2.91 6.33
C PHE A 128 8.54 -3.99 6.79
N TYR A 129 8.34 -5.24 6.35
CA TYR A 129 9.26 -6.35 6.63
C TYR A 129 10.68 -6.06 6.11
N THR A 130 10.81 -5.70 4.84
CA THR A 130 12.11 -5.40 4.23
C THR A 130 12.76 -4.17 4.84
N GLY A 131 11.99 -3.16 5.24
CA GLY A 131 12.47 -2.01 5.97
C GLY A 131 13.04 -2.36 7.34
N LEU A 132 12.37 -3.21 8.12
CA LEU A 132 12.86 -3.69 9.41
C LEU A 132 14.08 -4.60 9.27
N ALA A 133 14.16 -5.40 8.21
CA ALA A 133 15.33 -6.22 7.90
C ALA A 133 16.58 -5.38 7.55
N LEU A 134 16.40 -4.14 7.11
CA LEU A 134 17.47 -3.19 6.82
C LEU A 134 17.77 -2.22 7.98
N TRP A 135 16.92 -2.16 9.01
CA TRP A 135 17.07 -1.26 10.13
C TRP A 135 17.97 -1.85 11.20
N ALA A 136 19.04 -1.12 11.58
CA ALA A 136 20.08 -1.61 12.48
C ALA A 136 19.58 -2.24 13.80
N PRO A 137 18.56 -1.70 14.50
CA PRO A 137 18.05 -2.29 15.73
C PRO A 137 17.40 -3.68 15.57
N THR A 138 16.86 -4.02 14.40
CA THR A 138 16.09 -5.24 14.16
C THR A 138 16.73 -6.20 13.17
N MET A 139 17.70 -5.74 12.37
CA MET A 139 18.31 -6.54 11.30
C MET A 139 18.92 -7.88 11.77
N ASN A 140 19.39 -7.95 13.01
CA ASN A 140 20.02 -9.15 13.59
C ASN A 140 19.01 -10.07 14.30
N TRP A 141 17.74 -9.73 14.34
CA TRP A 141 16.72 -10.64 14.87
C TRP A 141 16.57 -11.84 13.94
N ALA A 142 16.51 -13.05 14.50
CA ALA A 142 16.52 -14.31 13.75
C ALA A 142 15.53 -14.32 12.58
N PHE A 143 14.33 -13.75 12.77
CA PHE A 143 13.30 -13.68 11.74
C PHE A 143 13.71 -12.80 10.55
N PHE A 144 14.33 -11.64 10.78
CA PHE A 144 14.78 -10.74 9.71
C PHE A 144 16.10 -11.20 9.10
N ALA A 145 17.02 -11.73 9.90
CA ALA A 145 18.27 -12.30 9.42
C ALA A 145 18.02 -13.47 8.47
N ALA A 146 17.15 -14.43 8.84
CA ALA A 146 16.79 -15.56 8.00
C ALA A 146 16.17 -15.11 6.66
N GLY A 147 15.30 -14.11 6.67
CA GLY A 147 14.73 -13.57 5.42
C GLY A 147 15.78 -12.86 4.56
N THR A 148 16.73 -12.19 5.19
CA THR A 148 17.86 -11.54 4.49
C THR A 148 18.75 -12.58 3.82
N ASP A 149 19.07 -13.67 4.52
CA ASP A 149 19.88 -14.77 4.00
C ASP A 149 19.16 -15.49 2.83
N LEU A 150 17.84 -15.69 2.96
CA LEU A 150 17.02 -16.32 1.93
C LEU A 150 17.08 -15.57 0.58
N VAL A 151 17.13 -14.24 0.61
CA VAL A 151 17.18 -13.43 -0.62
C VAL A 151 18.61 -13.15 -1.10
N GLY A 152 19.63 -13.69 -0.45
CA GLY A 152 21.03 -13.54 -0.84
C GLY A 152 21.75 -12.36 -0.19
N GLY A 153 21.30 -11.91 0.99
CA GLY A 153 21.99 -10.92 1.83
C GLY A 153 21.39 -9.51 1.79
N LEU A 154 21.99 -8.62 2.56
CA LEU A 154 21.50 -7.25 2.77
C LEU A 154 21.42 -6.42 1.47
N MET A 155 22.30 -6.68 0.50
CA MET A 155 22.25 -5.94 -0.78
C MET A 155 20.98 -6.29 -1.55
N SER A 156 20.66 -7.58 -1.67
CA SER A 156 19.44 -8.05 -2.33
C SER A 156 18.19 -7.54 -1.60
N MET A 157 18.19 -7.57 -0.27
CA MET A 157 17.09 -7.03 0.55
C MET A 157 16.89 -5.52 0.28
N ARG A 158 17.98 -4.76 0.14
CA ARG A 158 17.93 -3.32 -0.18
C ARG A 158 17.39 -3.07 -1.58
N ILE A 159 17.77 -3.88 -2.56
CA ILE A 159 17.25 -3.80 -3.94
C ILE A 159 15.75 -4.09 -3.95
N ILE A 160 15.30 -5.14 -3.24
CA ILE A 160 13.87 -5.48 -3.12
C ILE A 160 13.10 -4.31 -2.50
N HIS A 161 13.57 -3.79 -1.35
CA HIS A 161 12.92 -2.66 -0.67
C HIS A 161 12.80 -1.43 -1.58
N TYR A 162 13.88 -1.10 -2.29
CA TYR A 162 13.90 0.03 -3.21
C TYR A 162 13.00 -0.18 -4.43
N PHE A 163 13.06 -1.37 -5.05
CA PHE A 163 12.25 -1.68 -6.23
C PHE A 163 10.75 -1.70 -5.95
N MET A 164 10.35 -2.20 -4.78
CA MET A 164 8.94 -2.25 -4.37
C MET A 164 8.31 -0.86 -4.12
N MET A 165 9.10 0.20 -4.10
CA MET A 165 8.60 1.58 -4.00
C MET A 165 7.92 2.04 -5.30
N TYR A 166 8.34 1.49 -6.46
CA TYR A 166 7.79 1.81 -7.78
C TYR A 166 6.58 0.96 -8.13
#